data_178acf6eb2cacf6cf4346c70dfa8d757
#
_entry.id   178acf6eb2cacf6cf4346c70dfa8d757
#
_cell.length_a   1.000
_cell.length_b   1.000
_cell.length_c   1.000
_cell.angle_alpha   90.00
_cell.angle_beta   90.00
_cell.angle_gamma   90.00
#
_symmetry.space_group_name_H-M   'P 1'
#
loop_
_entity.id
_entity.type
_entity.pdbx_description
1 polymer ?
#
loop_
_entity_poly.entity_id
_entity_poly.type
_entity_poly.pdbx_seq_one_letter_code
_entity_poly.pdbx_strand_id
1 'polypeptide(L)'
;MIKLTHKDISTKILDLSKAILKTSFNHRSVYGVPRGGIPVAYMLSKMIGAIVVDNVEDADIIVDDLVDSGKTKQKYKELYPDKPFYALFTKGLDIENVWIQFPWEETSEVGGAEDIPTRLLQFIGEDVERGGLLETPKRYLKAWKDFTKGYDQKPEDVLKVFEDGAEKYDQ
;
A
#
# COMPACT_ATOMS: atom_id res chain seq x y z
N MET A 1 -11.16 18.40 -1.42
CA MET A 1 -10.69 17.06 -0.99
C MET A 1 -11.79 16.42 -0.15
N ILE A 2 -12.16 15.21 -0.43
CA ILE A 2 -13.10 14.40 0.37
C ILE A 2 -12.29 13.33 1.08
N LYS A 3 -12.45 13.23 2.41
CA LYS A 3 -11.85 12.20 3.25
C LYS A 3 -12.93 11.16 3.56
N LEU A 4 -12.74 9.93 3.05
CA LEU A 4 -13.67 8.84 3.28
C LEU A 4 -13.39 8.21 4.65
N THR A 5 -14.45 7.87 5.36
CA THR A 5 -14.37 7.14 6.63
C THR A 5 -14.46 5.63 6.42
N HIS A 6 -14.02 4.83 7.40
CA HIS A 6 -14.25 3.38 7.40
C HIS A 6 -15.74 3.01 7.26
N LYS A 7 -16.64 3.85 7.76
CA LYS A 7 -18.09 3.65 7.64
C LYS A 7 -18.56 3.81 6.19
N ASP A 8 -18.05 4.83 5.49
CA ASP A 8 -18.37 5.06 4.08
C ASP A 8 -17.93 3.87 3.23
N ILE A 9 -16.71 3.39 3.46
CA ILE A 9 -16.17 2.21 2.79
C ILE A 9 -17.02 0.97 3.08
N SER A 10 -17.33 0.70 4.36
CA SER A 10 -18.13 -0.48 4.74
C SER A 10 -19.52 -0.47 4.10
N THR A 11 -20.15 0.70 4.00
CA THR A 11 -21.45 0.85 3.35
C THR A 11 -21.35 0.53 1.85
N LYS A 12 -20.36 1.10 1.16
CA LYS A 12 -20.15 0.86 -0.27
C LYS A 12 -19.76 -0.59 -0.58
N ILE A 13 -18.95 -1.23 0.25
CA ILE A 13 -18.61 -2.67 0.12
C ILE A 13 -19.85 -3.52 0.27
N LEU A 14 -20.73 -3.22 1.23
CA LEU A 14 -21.99 -3.93 1.41
C LEU A 14 -22.90 -3.80 0.19
N ASP A 15 -23.03 -2.60 -0.37
CA ASP A 15 -23.86 -2.38 -1.55
C ASP A 15 -23.28 -3.07 -2.79
N LEU A 16 -21.97 -3.00 -2.97
CA LEU A 16 -21.26 -3.69 -4.05
C LEU A 16 -21.41 -5.21 -3.92
N SER A 17 -21.25 -5.77 -2.71
CA SER A 17 -21.41 -7.21 -2.48
C SER A 17 -22.81 -7.69 -2.82
N LYS A 18 -23.86 -6.93 -2.44
CA LYS A 18 -25.27 -7.24 -2.80
C LYS A 18 -25.48 -7.20 -4.32
N ALA A 19 -24.86 -6.23 -5.00
CA ALA A 19 -24.96 -6.13 -6.46
C ALA A 19 -24.31 -7.33 -7.15
N ILE A 20 -23.11 -7.73 -6.71
CA ILE A 20 -22.40 -8.88 -7.25
C ILE A 20 -23.16 -10.18 -7.00
N LEU A 21 -23.67 -10.41 -5.79
CA LEU A 21 -24.42 -11.63 -5.44
C LEU A 21 -25.74 -11.78 -6.21
N LYS A 22 -26.28 -10.71 -6.79
CA LYS A 22 -27.46 -10.76 -7.66
C LYS A 22 -27.13 -11.19 -9.10
N THR A 23 -25.86 -11.19 -9.49
CA THR A 23 -25.45 -11.63 -10.82
C THR A 23 -25.42 -13.15 -10.89
N SER A 24 -25.63 -13.70 -12.09
CA SER A 24 -25.62 -15.15 -12.32
C SER A 24 -24.21 -15.76 -12.35
N PHE A 25 -23.20 -14.95 -12.17
CA PHE A 25 -21.79 -15.37 -12.22
C PHE A 25 -21.37 -16.02 -10.90
N ASN A 26 -20.53 -17.03 -11.01
CA ASN A 26 -19.92 -17.67 -9.85
C ASN A 26 -18.61 -16.91 -9.51
N HIS A 27 -18.64 -16.08 -8.49
CA HIS A 27 -17.51 -15.24 -8.10
C HIS A 27 -16.74 -15.88 -6.94
N ARG A 28 -15.87 -16.86 -7.24
CA ARG A 28 -15.08 -17.58 -6.24
C ARG A 28 -13.74 -16.91 -5.93
N SER A 29 -13.24 -16.09 -6.84
CA SER A 29 -11.94 -15.45 -6.74
C SER A 29 -11.98 -13.98 -7.15
N VAL A 30 -11.26 -13.15 -6.39
CA VAL A 30 -11.23 -11.68 -6.54
C VAL A 30 -9.79 -11.23 -6.68
N TYR A 31 -9.51 -10.46 -7.72
CA TYR A 31 -8.24 -9.75 -7.86
C TYR A 31 -8.45 -8.27 -7.57
N GLY A 32 -7.61 -7.71 -6.69
CA GLY A 32 -7.57 -6.27 -6.42
C GLY A 32 -6.53 -5.57 -7.26
N VAL A 33 -6.94 -4.55 -8.01
CA VAL A 33 -5.99 -3.72 -8.78
C VAL A 33 -4.99 -3.06 -7.81
N PRO A 34 -3.67 -3.26 -7.98
CA PRO A 34 -2.68 -2.64 -7.11
C PRO A 34 -2.66 -1.11 -7.30
N ARG A 35 -2.53 -0.34 -6.23
CA ARG A 35 -2.47 -0.73 -4.80
C ARG A 35 -3.81 -0.57 -4.10
N GLY A 36 -4.65 0.38 -4.56
CA GLY A 36 -5.90 0.77 -3.90
C GLY A 36 -7.00 -0.31 -3.92
N GLY A 37 -7.06 -1.12 -4.98
CA GLY A 37 -8.04 -2.22 -5.09
C GLY A 37 -7.76 -3.42 -4.18
N ILE A 38 -6.53 -3.57 -3.63
CA ILE A 38 -6.19 -4.70 -2.75
C ILE A 38 -7.02 -4.69 -1.45
N PRO A 39 -7.12 -3.59 -0.68
CA PRO A 39 -8.00 -3.53 0.48
C PRO A 39 -9.45 -3.83 0.13
N VAL A 40 -9.94 -3.34 -1.02
CA VAL A 40 -11.30 -3.60 -1.51
C VAL A 40 -11.51 -5.09 -1.76
N ALA A 41 -10.56 -5.77 -2.42
CA ALA A 41 -10.63 -7.20 -2.68
C ALA A 41 -10.73 -8.01 -1.38
N TYR A 42 -9.93 -7.71 -0.36
CA TYR A 42 -9.99 -8.38 0.94
C TYR A 42 -11.32 -8.16 1.68
N MET A 43 -11.84 -6.94 1.68
CA MET A 43 -13.13 -6.66 2.32
C MET A 43 -14.29 -7.33 1.58
N LEU A 44 -14.30 -7.23 0.25
CA LEU A 44 -15.35 -7.79 -0.60
C LEU A 44 -15.36 -9.32 -0.55
N SER A 45 -14.19 -9.97 -0.60
CA SER A 45 -14.07 -11.42 -0.58
C SER A 45 -14.77 -12.05 0.64
N LYS A 46 -14.62 -11.42 1.82
CA LYS A 46 -15.31 -11.86 3.05
C LYS A 46 -16.84 -11.75 2.96
N MET A 47 -17.33 -10.75 2.22
CA MET A 47 -18.78 -10.52 2.08
C MET A 47 -19.45 -11.47 1.08
N ILE A 48 -18.71 -11.86 0.02
CA ILE A 48 -19.27 -12.74 -1.04
C ILE A 48 -18.79 -14.20 -0.94
N GLY A 49 -17.97 -14.53 0.06
CA GLY A 49 -17.43 -15.88 0.24
C GLY A 49 -16.39 -16.29 -0.80
N ALA A 50 -15.65 -15.33 -1.36
CA ALA A 50 -14.61 -15.55 -2.35
C ALA A 50 -13.22 -15.59 -1.72
N ILE A 51 -12.20 -16.05 -2.48
CA ILE A 51 -10.78 -15.95 -2.12
C ILE A 51 -10.14 -14.76 -2.84
N VAL A 52 -9.12 -14.15 -2.25
CA VAL A 52 -8.29 -13.15 -2.93
C VAL A 52 -7.14 -13.87 -3.62
N VAL A 53 -6.88 -13.48 -4.87
CA VAL A 53 -5.79 -14.04 -5.69
C VAL A 53 -4.81 -12.93 -6.08
N ASP A 54 -3.53 -13.33 -6.23
CA ASP A 54 -2.45 -12.39 -6.55
C ASP A 54 -2.29 -12.16 -8.05
N ASN A 55 -2.78 -13.09 -8.87
CA ASN A 55 -2.73 -12.99 -10.33
C ASN A 55 -4.12 -12.75 -10.89
N VAL A 56 -4.23 -11.82 -11.81
CA VAL A 56 -5.50 -11.49 -12.46
C VAL A 56 -6.04 -12.65 -13.32
N GLU A 57 -5.16 -13.49 -13.83
CA GLU A 57 -5.53 -14.69 -14.62
C GLU A 57 -6.37 -15.66 -13.81
N ASP A 58 -6.10 -15.78 -12.51
CA ASP A 58 -6.77 -16.71 -11.58
C ASP A 58 -8.08 -16.13 -11.01
N ALA A 59 -8.39 -14.88 -11.32
CA ALA A 59 -9.56 -14.19 -10.79
C ALA A 59 -10.81 -14.42 -11.62
N ASP A 60 -11.95 -14.54 -10.94
CA ASP A 60 -13.27 -14.47 -11.59
C ASP A 60 -13.72 -13.01 -11.78
N ILE A 61 -13.36 -12.13 -10.86
CA ILE A 61 -13.68 -10.70 -10.91
C ILE A 61 -12.48 -9.83 -10.57
N ILE A 62 -12.46 -8.63 -11.12
CA ILE A 62 -11.45 -7.60 -10.88
C ILE A 62 -12.11 -6.45 -10.12
N VAL A 63 -11.46 -5.98 -9.05
CA VAL A 63 -11.96 -4.86 -8.26
C VAL A 63 -10.93 -3.76 -8.08
N ASP A 64 -11.39 -2.51 -8.03
CA ASP A 64 -10.59 -1.34 -7.76
C ASP A 64 -11.27 -0.44 -6.72
N ASP A 65 -10.53 0.45 -6.10
CA ASP A 65 -11.09 1.41 -5.15
C ASP A 65 -11.77 2.58 -5.87
N LEU A 66 -11.14 3.09 -6.91
CA LEU A 66 -11.59 4.29 -7.61
C LEU A 66 -11.40 4.21 -9.12
N VAL A 67 -12.46 4.48 -9.87
CA VAL A 67 -12.37 4.85 -11.28
C VAL A 67 -12.32 6.39 -11.37
N ASP A 68 -11.13 6.93 -11.65
CA ASP A 68 -10.91 8.36 -11.86
C ASP A 68 -11.06 8.71 -13.36
N SER A 69 -10.02 8.52 -14.16
CA SER A 69 -10.04 8.77 -15.61
C SER A 69 -10.59 7.62 -16.45
N GLY A 70 -10.81 6.47 -15.83
CA GLY A 70 -11.27 5.25 -16.51
C GLY A 70 -10.19 4.47 -17.26
N LYS A 71 -8.94 4.96 -17.35
CA LYS A 71 -7.85 4.31 -18.09
C LYS A 71 -7.53 2.91 -17.55
N THR A 72 -7.45 2.75 -16.23
CA THR A 72 -7.21 1.45 -15.59
C THR A 72 -8.32 0.48 -15.91
N LYS A 73 -9.58 0.90 -15.73
CA LYS A 73 -10.76 0.09 -16.07
C LYS A 73 -10.77 -0.34 -17.52
N GLN A 74 -10.47 0.57 -18.44
CA GLN A 74 -10.42 0.26 -19.87
C GLN A 74 -9.31 -0.74 -20.18
N LYS A 75 -8.10 -0.55 -19.64
CA LYS A 75 -6.98 -1.48 -19.79
C LYS A 75 -7.35 -2.91 -19.36
N TYR A 76 -7.96 -3.07 -18.17
CA TYR A 76 -8.34 -4.40 -17.70
C TYR A 76 -9.48 -5.03 -18.51
N LYS A 77 -10.43 -4.23 -19.01
CA LYS A 77 -11.50 -4.70 -19.91
C LYS A 77 -10.98 -5.16 -21.26
N GLU A 78 -9.94 -4.51 -21.79
CA GLU A 78 -9.31 -4.92 -23.05
C GLU A 78 -8.49 -6.20 -22.90
N LEU A 79 -7.76 -6.34 -21.80
CA LEU A 79 -6.91 -7.51 -21.52
C LEU A 79 -7.71 -8.73 -21.06
N TYR A 80 -8.79 -8.51 -20.32
CA TYR A 80 -9.60 -9.55 -19.68
C TYR A 80 -11.09 -9.31 -19.91
N PRO A 81 -11.58 -9.37 -21.16
CA PRO A 81 -12.95 -9.00 -21.53
C PRO A 81 -14.01 -9.86 -20.85
N ASP A 82 -13.67 -11.11 -20.52
CA ASP A 82 -14.56 -12.07 -19.86
C ASP A 82 -14.64 -11.89 -18.34
N LYS A 83 -13.78 -11.04 -17.76
CA LYS A 83 -13.77 -10.80 -16.32
C LYS A 83 -14.51 -9.50 -15.97
N PRO A 84 -15.57 -9.56 -15.16
CA PRO A 84 -16.25 -8.36 -14.67
C PRO A 84 -15.30 -7.46 -13.88
N PHE A 85 -15.33 -6.16 -14.18
CA PHE A 85 -14.58 -5.13 -13.46
C PHE A 85 -15.54 -4.28 -12.62
N TYR A 86 -15.30 -4.22 -11.32
CA TYR A 86 -16.06 -3.41 -10.38
C TYR A 86 -15.15 -2.36 -9.74
N ALA A 87 -15.71 -1.22 -9.38
CA ALA A 87 -15.03 -0.21 -8.57
C ALA A 87 -15.89 0.17 -7.38
N LEU A 88 -15.23 0.52 -6.29
CA LEU A 88 -15.94 0.97 -5.10
C LEU A 88 -16.57 2.33 -5.33
N PHE A 89 -15.82 3.23 -6.00
CA PHE A 89 -16.28 4.55 -6.40
C PHE A 89 -15.94 4.84 -7.87
N THR A 90 -16.77 5.68 -8.49
CA THR A 90 -16.51 6.24 -9.81
C THR A 90 -16.71 7.75 -9.74
N LYS A 91 -15.66 8.53 -10.05
CA LYS A 91 -15.73 9.98 -10.09
C LYS A 91 -16.74 10.45 -11.13
N GLY A 92 -17.50 11.49 -10.78
CA GLY A 92 -18.57 12.02 -11.61
C GLY A 92 -19.86 11.20 -11.62
N LEU A 93 -19.88 10.01 -11.01
CA LEU A 93 -21.08 9.16 -10.85
C LEU A 93 -21.45 8.95 -9.40
N ASP A 94 -20.53 8.35 -8.62
CA ASP A 94 -20.73 8.05 -7.20
C ASP A 94 -20.25 9.17 -6.30
N ILE A 95 -19.27 9.92 -6.75
CA ILE A 95 -18.58 10.95 -5.98
C ILE A 95 -18.14 12.09 -6.90
N GLU A 96 -18.06 13.30 -6.34
CA GLU A 96 -17.61 14.47 -7.09
C GLU A 96 -16.19 14.30 -7.68
N ASN A 97 -15.89 15.04 -8.76
CA ASN A 97 -14.57 15.03 -9.39
C ASN A 97 -13.55 15.86 -8.59
N VAL A 98 -13.30 15.45 -7.34
CA VAL A 98 -12.34 16.06 -6.42
C VAL A 98 -11.32 15.04 -5.95
N TRP A 99 -10.29 15.49 -5.27
CA TRP A 99 -9.34 14.58 -4.63
C TRP A 99 -10.02 13.80 -3.50
N ILE A 100 -9.86 12.48 -3.52
CA ILE A 100 -10.42 11.56 -2.52
C ILE A 100 -9.26 10.95 -1.76
N GLN A 101 -9.37 10.91 -0.45
CA GLN A 101 -8.44 10.21 0.44
C GLN A 101 -9.16 9.02 1.06
N PHE A 102 -8.64 7.83 0.83
CA PHE A 102 -9.15 6.61 1.43
C PHE A 102 -8.54 6.38 2.83
N PRO A 103 -9.23 5.63 3.73
CA PRO A 103 -8.69 5.35 5.06
C PRO A 103 -7.35 4.61 5.06
N TRP A 104 -7.07 3.80 4.04
CA TRP A 104 -5.79 3.10 3.88
C TRP A 104 -4.68 3.94 3.24
N GLU A 105 -5.01 5.11 2.72
CA GLU A 105 -4.06 6.11 2.24
C GLU A 105 -3.73 7.14 3.33
N GLU A 106 -4.49 7.14 4.41
CA GLU A 106 -4.05 7.84 5.58
C GLU A 106 -2.71 7.21 5.98
N THR A 107 -1.64 7.91 5.61
CA THR A 107 -0.45 7.86 6.43
C THR A 107 -0.92 8.35 7.78
N SER A 108 -1.29 7.42 8.66
CA SER A 108 -1.49 7.76 10.04
C SER A 108 -0.25 8.55 10.44
N GLU A 109 -0.42 9.69 11.10
CA GLU A 109 0.66 10.30 11.88
C GLU A 109 1.27 9.25 12.84
N VAL A 110 0.56 8.15 13.05
CA VAL A 110 0.94 6.90 13.70
C VAL A 110 1.52 5.94 12.64
N GLY A 111 2.74 6.14 12.14
CA GLY A 111 3.39 5.19 11.23
C GLY A 111 4.39 5.76 10.26
N GLY A 112 4.87 6.98 10.44
CA GLY A 112 6.13 7.42 9.85
C GLY A 112 7.27 6.54 10.34
N ALA A 113 8.43 6.58 9.68
CA ALA A 113 9.64 5.90 10.16
C ALA A 113 9.90 6.20 11.66
N GLU A 114 9.42 7.35 12.15
CA GLU A 114 9.51 7.81 13.53
C GLU A 114 8.74 6.94 14.54
N ASP A 115 7.72 6.22 14.10
CA ASP A 115 6.93 5.34 14.97
C ASP A 115 7.54 3.92 15.13
N ILE A 116 8.39 3.49 14.22
CA ILE A 116 9.01 2.16 14.27
C ILE A 116 9.79 1.94 15.58
N PRO A 117 10.67 2.84 16.02
CA PRO A 117 11.39 2.66 17.27
C PRO A 117 10.46 2.67 18.49
N THR A 118 9.42 3.48 18.47
CA THR A 118 8.41 3.54 19.55
C THR A 118 7.68 2.21 19.67
N ARG A 119 7.25 1.62 18.55
CA ARG A 119 6.61 0.29 18.54
C ARG A 119 7.55 -0.83 18.99
N LEU A 120 8.84 -0.75 18.66
CA LEU A 120 9.83 -1.70 19.13
C LEU A 120 9.99 -1.63 20.65
N LEU A 121 10.04 -0.42 21.22
CA LEU A 121 10.08 -0.23 22.67
C LEU A 121 8.83 -0.80 23.36
N GLN A 122 7.64 -0.54 22.81
CA GLN A 122 6.38 -1.10 23.31
C GLN A 122 6.36 -2.64 23.19
N PHE A 123 6.85 -3.19 22.10
CA PHE A 123 6.91 -4.63 21.86
C PHE A 123 7.76 -5.36 22.90
N ILE A 124 8.86 -4.76 23.36
CA ILE A 124 9.73 -5.32 24.42
C ILE A 124 9.23 -4.99 25.83
N GLY A 125 8.07 -4.32 25.96
CA GLY A 125 7.44 -4.01 27.25
C GLY A 125 7.98 -2.77 27.97
N GLU A 126 8.70 -1.88 27.24
CA GLU A 126 9.19 -0.63 27.81
C GLU A 126 8.10 0.45 27.85
N ASP A 127 8.12 1.27 28.89
CA ASP A 127 7.31 2.47 28.99
C ASP A 127 7.93 3.60 28.16
N VAL A 128 7.33 3.86 26.98
CA VAL A 128 7.82 4.87 26.02
C VAL A 128 7.73 6.30 26.54
N GLU A 129 6.88 6.55 27.54
CA GLU A 129 6.73 7.85 28.18
C GLU A 129 7.77 8.08 29.28
N ARG A 130 8.55 7.07 29.62
CA ARG A 130 9.65 7.20 30.60
C ARG A 130 10.68 8.23 30.11
N GLY A 131 11.01 9.21 30.93
CA GLY A 131 11.86 10.34 30.58
C GLY A 131 13.20 9.99 29.92
N GLY A 132 13.80 8.82 30.26
CA GLY A 132 15.03 8.31 29.62
C GLY A 132 14.83 7.76 28.20
N LEU A 133 13.59 7.51 27.77
CA LEU A 133 13.26 6.94 26.46
C LEU A 133 12.64 7.94 25.47
N LEU A 134 12.22 9.11 25.90
CA LEU A 134 11.54 10.10 25.05
C LEU A 134 12.33 10.47 23.79
N GLU A 135 13.65 10.61 23.90
CA GLU A 135 14.52 10.93 22.76
C GLU A 135 15.05 9.69 22.01
N THR A 136 14.77 8.49 22.50
CA THR A 136 15.30 7.25 21.94
C THR A 136 14.78 6.98 20.52
N PRO A 137 13.51 7.18 20.17
CA PRO A 137 13.03 7.01 18.79
C PRO A 137 13.79 7.87 17.79
N LYS A 138 14.00 9.14 18.12
CA LYS A 138 14.74 10.09 17.26
C LYS A 138 16.20 9.69 17.09
N ARG A 139 16.87 9.30 18.18
CA ARG A 139 18.27 8.85 18.14
C ARG A 139 18.41 7.56 17.34
N TYR A 140 17.47 6.62 17.46
CA TYR A 140 17.43 5.38 16.70
C TYR A 140 17.37 5.65 15.20
N LEU A 141 16.44 6.50 14.76
CA LEU A 141 16.30 6.85 13.34
C LEU A 141 17.53 7.54 12.78
N LYS A 142 18.15 8.42 13.57
CA LYS A 142 19.41 9.04 13.17
C LYS A 142 20.52 8.00 12.97
N ALA A 143 20.66 7.06 13.90
CA ALA A 143 21.63 5.97 13.77
C ALA A 143 21.37 5.12 12.54
N TRP A 144 20.10 4.78 12.23
CA TRP A 144 19.75 4.05 11.01
C TRP A 144 20.15 4.81 9.74
N LYS A 145 19.88 6.11 9.66
CA LYS A 145 20.32 6.94 8.52
C LYS A 145 21.83 6.95 8.38
N ASP A 146 22.54 7.04 9.51
CA ASP A 146 24.02 7.00 9.49
C ASP A 146 24.54 5.62 9.05
N PHE A 147 23.92 4.52 9.46
CA PHE A 147 24.30 3.16 9.04
C PHE A 147 24.00 2.89 7.57
N THR A 148 22.93 3.46 7.05
CA THR A 148 22.47 3.21 5.67
C THR A 148 22.93 4.27 4.67
N LYS A 149 23.70 5.28 5.09
CA LYS A 149 24.18 6.35 4.20
C LYS A 149 24.96 5.86 2.98
N GLY A 150 25.53 4.66 3.07
CA GLY A 150 26.23 4.05 1.94
C GLY A 150 25.34 3.76 0.72
N TYR A 151 24.03 3.64 0.91
CA TYR A 151 23.10 3.49 -0.22
C TYR A 151 22.99 4.74 -1.09
N ASP A 152 23.28 5.91 -0.51
CA ASP A 152 23.22 7.21 -1.19
C ASP A 152 24.62 7.64 -1.73
N GLN A 153 25.68 6.83 -1.49
CA GLN A 153 27.04 7.13 -1.90
C GLN A 153 27.43 6.34 -3.15
N LYS A 154 28.15 6.99 -4.05
CA LYS A 154 28.74 6.28 -5.18
C LYS A 154 30.12 5.74 -4.76
N PRO A 155 30.53 4.55 -5.29
CA PRO A 155 31.84 4.00 -4.98
C PRO A 155 33.00 4.97 -5.26
N GLU A 156 32.86 5.77 -6.32
CA GLU A 156 33.87 6.76 -6.73
C GLU A 156 34.08 7.86 -5.68
N ASP A 157 33.05 8.21 -4.90
CA ASP A 157 33.08 9.24 -3.88
C ASP A 157 33.79 8.77 -2.59
N VAL A 158 33.84 7.44 -2.39
CA VAL A 158 34.35 6.79 -1.17
C VAL A 158 35.74 6.20 -1.36
N LEU A 159 36.06 5.76 -2.57
CA LEU A 159 37.34 5.17 -2.89
C LEU A 159 38.39 6.26 -3.02
N LYS A 160 39.43 6.22 -2.16
CA LYS A 160 40.65 7.03 -2.31
C LYS A 160 41.63 6.21 -3.11
N VAL A 161 42.01 6.71 -4.28
CA VAL A 161 43.16 6.18 -5.04
C VAL A 161 44.42 6.76 -4.41
N PHE A 162 45.27 5.90 -3.89
CA PHE A 162 46.61 6.27 -3.42
C PHE A 162 47.56 6.12 -4.61
N GLU A 163 48.04 7.21 -5.15
CA GLU A 163 48.94 7.24 -6.33
C GLU A 163 50.30 6.55 -6.09
N ASP A 164 50.71 6.37 -4.84
CA ASP A 164 52.05 5.87 -4.49
C ASP A 164 52.10 4.41 -3.97
N GLY A 165 51.04 3.62 -4.12
CA GLY A 165 50.92 2.32 -3.44
C GLY A 165 51.27 1.07 -4.26
N ALA A 166 51.24 1.15 -5.58
CA ALA A 166 51.30 -0.03 -6.45
C ALA A 166 52.72 -0.49 -6.80
N GLU A 167 53.72 0.39 -6.78
CA GLU A 167 55.10 0.06 -7.22
C GLU A 167 55.93 -0.74 -6.21
N LYS A 168 55.43 -1.00 -5.01
CA LYS A 168 56.18 -1.68 -3.93
C LYS A 168 55.75 -3.14 -3.64
N TYR A 169 54.84 -3.69 -4.41
CA TYR A 169 54.28 -5.05 -4.16
C TYR A 169 54.55 -6.08 -5.26
N ASP A 170 55.48 -5.79 -6.19
CA ASP A 170 56.05 -6.79 -7.08
C ASP A 170 57.25 -7.48 -6.38
N GLN A 171 56.95 -8.40 -5.47
CA GLN A 171 57.85 -9.49 -5.06
C GLN A 171 57.03 -10.75 -4.78
#